data_09de7c6b2ddb4b382cd520b744f4ed07
#
_entry.id   09de7c6b2ddb4b382cd520b744f4ed07
#
_cell.length_a   1.000
_cell.length_b   1.000
_cell.length_c   1.000
_cell.angle_alpha   90.00
_cell.angle_beta   90.00
_cell.angle_gamma   90.00
#
_symmetry.space_group_name_H-M   'P 1'
#
loop_
_entity.id
_entity.type
_entity.pdbx_description
1 polymer ?
#
loop_
_entity_poly.entity_id
_entity_poly.type
_entity_poly.pdbx_seq_one_letter_code
_entity_poly.pdbx_strand_id
1 'polypeptide(L)'
;VCRAARRTGLEAVLPRLIRSLSKGYKQRVGIAQALLGSPRLIILDEPTVGLDPAQVIEIRKLIRELGRAHTVILSSHILSEVQAVCQQILILSKGHLAAAGSLEELTADGKSLEEVFLELTDGEPEEAAGEEDAE
;
A
#
# COMPACT_ATOMS: atom_id res chain seq x y z
N VAL A 1 6.18 17.87 -14.51
CA VAL A 1 6.70 16.57 -14.99
C VAL A 1 8.13 16.36 -14.48
N CYS A 2 9.11 17.20 -14.80
CA CYS A 2 10.51 17.01 -14.41
C CYS A 2 10.72 16.83 -12.89
N ARG A 3 9.99 17.59 -12.05
CA ARG A 3 10.08 17.47 -10.58
C ARG A 3 9.59 16.12 -10.06
N ALA A 4 8.49 15.61 -10.60
CA ALA A 4 7.97 14.30 -10.24
C ALA A 4 8.93 13.19 -10.68
N ALA A 5 9.43 13.24 -11.91
CA ALA A 5 10.41 12.28 -12.43
C ALA A 5 11.69 12.23 -11.58
N ARG A 6 12.20 13.38 -11.14
CA ARG A 6 13.37 13.46 -10.25
C ARG A 6 13.09 12.81 -8.90
N ARG A 7 11.96 13.13 -8.28
CA ARG A 7 11.58 12.57 -6.96
C ARG A 7 11.43 11.05 -6.99
N THR A 8 11.06 10.49 -8.12
CA THR A 8 10.85 9.04 -8.30
C THR A 8 12.03 8.31 -8.93
N GLY A 9 13.16 9.00 -9.18
CA GLY A 9 14.36 8.40 -9.74
C GLY A 9 14.23 7.95 -11.19
N LEU A 10 13.44 8.66 -12.00
CA LEU A 10 13.19 8.32 -13.41
C LEU A 10 14.11 9.05 -14.40
N GLU A 11 15.02 9.91 -13.92
CA GLU A 11 15.83 10.79 -14.78
C GLU A 11 16.61 10.01 -15.87
N ALA A 12 17.21 8.90 -15.49
CA ALA A 12 18.02 8.08 -16.41
C ALA A 12 17.20 7.37 -17.50
N VAL A 13 15.89 7.24 -17.31
CA VAL A 13 15.00 6.50 -18.23
C VAL A 13 14.00 7.37 -18.97
N LEU A 14 14.02 8.69 -18.75
CA LEU A 14 13.12 9.64 -19.41
C LEU A 14 13.07 9.51 -20.95
N PRO A 15 14.18 9.22 -21.65
CA PRO A 15 14.14 9.06 -23.10
C PRO A 15 13.51 7.75 -23.59
N ARG A 16 13.24 6.81 -22.68
CA ARG A 16 12.73 5.48 -23.02
C ARG A 16 11.21 5.44 -23.06
N LEU A 17 10.67 4.57 -23.93
CA LEU A 17 9.24 4.29 -23.93
C LEU A 17 8.85 3.52 -22.66
N ILE A 18 7.73 3.87 -22.06
CA ILE A 18 7.22 3.22 -20.82
C ILE A 18 7.08 1.71 -21.01
N ARG A 19 6.64 1.25 -22.18
CA ARG A 19 6.50 -0.19 -22.47
C ARG A 19 7.80 -0.98 -22.36
N SER A 20 8.96 -0.33 -22.58
CA SER A 20 10.29 -0.96 -22.53
C SER A 20 10.94 -0.90 -21.16
N LEU A 21 10.31 -0.27 -20.18
CA LEU A 21 10.81 -0.16 -18.82
C LEU A 21 10.61 -1.47 -18.04
N SER A 22 11.49 -1.74 -17.07
CA SER A 22 11.28 -2.80 -16.08
C SER A 22 10.04 -2.53 -15.24
N LYS A 23 9.52 -3.56 -14.55
CA LYS A 23 8.34 -3.43 -13.69
C LYS A 23 8.54 -2.36 -12.61
N GLY A 24 9.72 -2.33 -11.96
CA GLY A 24 10.05 -1.34 -10.95
C GLY A 24 10.06 0.10 -11.50
N TYR A 25 10.57 0.31 -12.69
CA TYR A 25 10.49 1.62 -13.35
C TYR A 25 9.05 2.00 -13.74
N LYS A 26 8.24 1.05 -14.21
CA LYS A 26 6.81 1.28 -14.48
C LYS A 26 6.06 1.68 -13.19
N GLN A 27 6.37 1.04 -12.06
CA GLN A 27 5.82 1.40 -10.76
C GLN A 27 6.18 2.84 -10.37
N ARG A 28 7.46 3.23 -10.55
CA ARG A 28 7.91 4.61 -10.31
C ARG A 28 7.22 5.62 -11.23
N VAL A 29 6.91 5.25 -12.48
CA VAL A 29 6.14 6.10 -13.41
C VAL A 29 4.73 6.33 -12.86
N GLY A 30 4.05 5.29 -12.36
CA GLY A 30 2.74 5.41 -11.73
C GLY A 30 2.77 6.35 -10.51
N ILE A 31 3.77 6.19 -9.63
CA ILE A 31 3.96 7.08 -8.48
C ILE A 31 4.27 8.52 -8.94
N ALA A 32 5.10 8.71 -9.96
CA ALA A 32 5.38 10.03 -10.52
C ALA A 32 4.12 10.71 -11.09
N GLN A 33 3.25 9.94 -11.73
CA GLN A 33 1.96 10.42 -12.24
C GLN A 33 1.06 10.86 -11.08
N ALA A 34 0.98 10.08 -10.00
CA ALA A 34 0.22 10.45 -8.81
C ALA A 34 0.74 11.72 -8.12
N LEU A 35 2.01 12.08 -8.29
CA LEU A 35 2.62 13.30 -7.76
C LEU A 35 2.33 14.56 -8.58
N LEU A 36 1.76 14.44 -9.78
CA LEU A 36 1.44 15.61 -10.59
C LEU A 36 0.39 16.49 -9.90
N GLY A 37 0.62 17.79 -9.90
CA GLY A 37 -0.25 18.73 -9.20
C GLY A 37 0.00 18.87 -7.70
N SER A 38 0.98 18.15 -7.14
CA SER A 38 1.32 18.17 -5.70
C SER A 38 0.11 17.90 -4.81
N PRO A 39 -0.57 16.77 -4.95
CA PRO A 39 -1.77 16.44 -4.20
C PRO A 39 -1.46 16.32 -2.71
N ARG A 40 -2.44 16.62 -1.85
CA ARG A 40 -2.33 16.42 -0.40
C ARG A 40 -2.43 14.93 -0.01
N LEU A 41 -3.17 14.15 -0.80
CA LEU A 41 -3.42 12.73 -0.62
C LEU A 41 -2.92 11.95 -1.84
N ILE A 42 -2.19 10.88 -1.60
CA ILE A 42 -1.70 9.93 -2.60
C ILE A 42 -2.23 8.55 -2.21
N ILE A 43 -2.83 7.85 -3.16
CA ILE A 43 -3.30 6.47 -2.96
C ILE A 43 -2.47 5.54 -3.85
N LEU A 44 -1.87 4.53 -3.25
CA LEU A 44 -1.03 3.53 -3.91
C LEU A 44 -1.63 2.15 -3.67
N ASP A 45 -2.05 1.49 -4.74
CA ASP A 45 -2.59 0.14 -4.68
C ASP A 45 -1.46 -0.86 -4.96
N GLU A 46 -1.18 -1.73 -3.99
CA GLU A 46 -0.16 -2.79 -4.04
C GLU A 46 1.18 -2.33 -4.64
N PRO A 47 1.83 -1.27 -4.12
CA PRO A 47 2.95 -0.59 -4.79
C PRO A 47 4.21 -1.44 -4.94
N THR A 48 4.33 -2.57 -4.27
CA THR A 48 5.52 -3.44 -4.24
C THR A 48 5.32 -4.78 -4.92
N VAL A 49 4.09 -5.10 -5.32
CA VAL A 49 3.75 -6.41 -5.90
C VAL A 49 4.55 -6.72 -7.15
N GLY A 50 5.21 -7.89 -7.12
CA GLY A 50 6.00 -8.44 -8.24
C GLY A 50 7.27 -7.67 -8.53
N LEU A 51 7.79 -6.93 -7.56
CA LEU A 51 9.14 -6.36 -7.58
C LEU A 51 10.13 -7.33 -6.93
N ASP A 52 11.39 -7.26 -7.34
CA ASP A 52 12.47 -7.96 -6.64
C ASP A 52 12.79 -7.27 -5.28
N PRO A 53 13.48 -7.96 -4.35
CA PRO A 53 13.74 -7.42 -3.01
C PRO A 53 14.48 -6.07 -3.00
N ALA A 54 15.38 -5.83 -3.94
CA ALA A 54 16.11 -4.56 -4.01
C ALA A 54 15.16 -3.43 -4.43
N GLN A 55 14.31 -3.66 -5.41
CA GLN A 55 13.29 -2.71 -5.85
C GLN A 55 12.25 -2.42 -4.76
N VAL A 56 11.85 -3.43 -3.98
CA VAL A 56 10.94 -3.26 -2.83
C VAL A 56 11.54 -2.28 -1.82
N ILE A 57 12.81 -2.45 -1.47
CA ILE A 57 13.51 -1.53 -0.53
C ILE A 57 13.50 -0.10 -1.06
N GLU A 58 13.75 0.09 -2.35
CA GLU A 58 13.75 1.41 -2.97
C GLU A 58 12.36 2.07 -3.01
N ILE A 59 11.31 1.29 -3.32
CA ILE A 59 9.93 1.80 -3.30
C ILE A 59 9.49 2.14 -1.87
N ARG A 60 9.82 1.32 -0.87
CA ARG A 60 9.55 1.62 0.56
C ARG A 60 10.22 2.94 0.98
N LYS A 61 11.47 3.15 0.59
CA LYS A 61 12.18 4.41 0.85
C LYS A 61 11.47 5.60 0.21
N LEU A 62 11.07 5.47 -1.05
CA LEU A 62 10.33 6.49 -1.78
C LEU A 62 9.01 6.82 -1.07
N ILE A 63 8.22 5.81 -0.67
CA ILE A 63 6.94 6.01 0.02
C ILE A 63 7.14 6.76 1.34
N ARG A 64 8.16 6.40 2.13
CA ARG A 64 8.48 7.13 3.38
C ARG A 64 8.85 8.59 3.13
N GLU A 65 9.62 8.87 2.06
CA GLU A 65 9.96 10.24 1.68
C GLU A 65 8.73 11.04 1.25
N LEU A 66 7.80 10.42 0.53
CA LEU A 66 6.52 11.03 0.14
C LEU A 66 5.66 11.34 1.36
N GLY A 67 5.61 10.45 2.34
CA GLY A 67 4.86 10.62 3.59
C GLY A 67 5.25 11.82 4.44
N ARG A 68 6.43 12.42 4.19
CA ARG A 68 6.85 13.65 4.87
C ARG A 68 6.10 14.91 4.40
N ALA A 69 5.59 14.91 3.18
CA ALA A 69 4.94 16.05 2.54
C ALA A 69 3.50 15.80 2.09
N HIS A 70 3.09 14.55 2.08
CA HIS A 70 1.78 14.11 1.60
C HIS A 70 1.19 13.10 2.59
N THR A 71 -0.13 13.04 2.68
CA THR A 71 -0.80 11.86 3.25
C THR A 71 -0.73 10.74 2.21
N VAL A 72 -0.18 9.59 2.58
CA VAL A 72 -0.08 8.43 1.68
C VAL A 72 -0.94 7.31 2.26
N ILE A 73 -1.90 6.84 1.47
CA ILE A 73 -2.65 5.60 1.74
C ILE A 73 -2.11 4.54 0.79
N LEU A 74 -1.74 3.39 1.32
CA LEU A 74 -1.34 2.26 0.49
C LEU A 74 -2.12 1.01 0.88
N SER A 75 -2.46 0.19 -0.12
CA SER A 75 -2.94 -1.18 0.11
C SER A 75 -1.75 -2.13 0.04
N SER A 76 -1.77 -3.18 0.84
CA SER A 76 -0.86 -4.33 0.71
C SER A 76 -1.44 -5.54 1.44
N HIS A 77 -1.19 -6.72 0.88
CA HIS A 77 -1.45 -8.00 1.53
C HIS A 77 -0.18 -8.56 2.21
N ILE A 78 0.95 -7.85 2.11
CA ILE A 78 2.23 -8.25 2.71
C ILE A 78 2.42 -7.49 4.02
N LEU A 79 2.08 -8.11 5.14
CA LEU A 79 2.05 -7.47 6.47
C LEU A 79 3.42 -6.93 6.88
N SER A 80 4.51 -7.61 6.55
CA SER A 80 5.87 -7.11 6.82
C SER A 80 6.21 -5.81 6.07
N GLU A 81 5.56 -5.54 4.95
CA GLU A 81 5.70 -4.26 4.24
C GLU A 81 4.90 -3.16 4.90
N VAL A 82 3.68 -3.48 5.35
CA VAL A 82 2.84 -2.55 6.12
C VAL A 82 3.57 -2.11 7.37
N GLN A 83 4.10 -3.06 8.16
CA GLN A 83 4.88 -2.77 9.37
C GLN A 83 6.10 -1.89 9.09
N ALA A 84 6.76 -2.10 7.95
CA ALA A 84 7.97 -1.37 7.59
C ALA A 84 7.73 0.09 7.20
N VAL A 85 6.54 0.45 6.72
CA VAL A 85 6.28 1.74 6.05
C VAL A 85 5.17 2.55 6.72
N CYS A 86 4.13 1.89 7.25
CA CYS A 86 2.94 2.54 7.74
C CYS A 86 3.08 3.00 9.20
N GLN A 87 2.52 4.16 9.52
CA GLN A 87 2.37 4.68 10.88
C GLN A 87 1.01 4.30 11.47
N GLN A 88 -0.01 4.25 10.61
CA GLN A 88 -1.36 3.84 10.95
C GLN A 88 -1.78 2.71 10.03
N ILE A 89 -2.46 1.72 10.58
CA ILE A 89 -2.90 0.51 9.89
C ILE A 89 -4.41 0.43 10.00
N LEU A 90 -5.06 0.12 8.90
CA LEU A 90 -6.49 -0.16 8.81
C LEU A 90 -6.65 -1.61 8.34
N ILE A 91 -7.30 -2.45 9.13
CA ILE A 91 -7.62 -3.83 8.76
C ILE A 91 -9.06 -3.87 8.27
N LEU A 92 -9.24 -4.30 7.03
CA LEU A 92 -10.55 -4.47 6.41
C LEU A 92 -10.87 -5.95 6.30
N SER A 93 -12.09 -6.33 6.68
CA SER A 93 -12.63 -7.68 6.52
C SER A 93 -14.05 -7.61 5.96
N LYS A 94 -14.36 -8.38 4.94
CA LYS A 94 -15.70 -8.46 4.31
C LYS A 94 -16.35 -7.10 4.02
N GLY A 95 -15.53 -6.13 3.59
CA GLY A 95 -15.98 -4.76 3.27
C GLY A 95 -16.18 -3.84 4.48
N HIS A 96 -15.86 -4.28 5.69
CA HIS A 96 -15.97 -3.49 6.91
C HIS A 96 -14.58 -3.19 7.50
N LEU A 97 -14.50 -2.10 8.26
CA LEU A 97 -13.31 -1.76 9.04
C LEU A 97 -13.30 -2.62 10.31
N ALA A 98 -12.42 -3.61 10.36
CA ALA A 98 -12.29 -4.52 11.50
C ALA A 98 -11.43 -3.93 12.63
N ALA A 99 -10.34 -3.23 12.30
CA ALA A 99 -9.51 -2.53 13.26
C ALA A 99 -8.78 -1.35 12.63
N ALA A 100 -8.38 -0.38 13.46
CA ALA A 100 -7.57 0.76 13.06
C ALA A 100 -6.67 1.18 14.22
N GLY A 101 -5.40 1.47 13.95
CA GLY A 101 -4.45 1.92 14.96
C GLY A 101 -3.01 1.91 14.47
N SER A 102 -2.08 2.31 15.33
CA SER A 102 -0.67 2.10 15.10
C SER A 102 -0.30 0.63 15.27
N LEU A 103 0.89 0.23 14.80
CA LEU A 103 1.38 -1.14 15.04
C LEU A 103 1.40 -1.48 16.53
N GLU A 104 1.87 -0.55 17.38
CA GLU A 104 1.96 -0.74 18.81
C GLU A 104 0.58 -0.93 19.47
N GLU A 105 -0.42 -0.17 19.03
CA GLU A 105 -1.80 -0.30 19.53
C GLU A 105 -2.43 -1.63 19.12
N LEU A 106 -2.23 -2.05 17.86
CA LEU A 106 -2.79 -3.30 17.34
C LEU A 106 -2.13 -4.55 17.92
N THR A 107 -0.88 -4.44 18.36
CA THR A 107 -0.09 -5.56 18.94
C THR A 107 0.13 -5.41 20.44
N ALA A 108 -0.65 -4.58 21.14
CA ALA A 108 -0.50 -4.29 22.57
C ALA A 108 -0.61 -5.55 23.46
N ASP A 109 -1.36 -6.55 23.02
CA ASP A 109 -1.53 -7.83 23.72
C ASP A 109 -0.35 -8.80 23.52
N GLY A 110 0.73 -8.36 22.89
CA GLY A 110 1.92 -9.17 22.62
C GLY A 110 1.78 -10.12 21.41
N LYS A 111 0.71 -10.00 20.65
CA LYS A 111 0.49 -10.74 19.41
C LYS A 111 1.24 -10.09 18.25
N SER A 112 1.59 -10.89 17.24
CA SER A 112 2.08 -10.35 15.96
C SER A 112 0.93 -9.72 15.16
N LEU A 113 1.26 -8.84 14.21
CA LEU A 113 0.24 -8.27 13.31
C LEU A 113 -0.45 -9.36 12.48
N GLU A 114 0.27 -10.42 12.13
CA GLU A 114 -0.26 -11.59 11.44
C GLU A 114 -1.35 -12.30 12.25
N GLU A 115 -1.10 -12.52 13.54
CA GLU A 115 -2.08 -13.14 14.46
C GLU A 115 -3.32 -12.26 14.61
N VAL A 116 -3.13 -10.95 14.81
CA VAL A 116 -4.23 -9.98 14.88
C VAL A 116 -5.04 -9.97 13.59
N PHE A 117 -4.37 -9.98 12.45
CA PHE A 117 -5.02 -10.00 11.13
C PHE A 117 -5.87 -11.26 10.96
N LEU A 118 -5.33 -12.44 11.27
CA LEU A 118 -6.05 -13.71 11.18
C LEU A 118 -7.27 -13.76 12.10
N GLU A 119 -7.13 -13.35 13.36
CA GLU A 119 -8.25 -13.31 14.30
C GLU A 119 -9.40 -12.41 13.82
N LEU A 120 -9.08 -11.27 13.21
CA LEU A 120 -10.07 -10.32 12.73
C LEU A 120 -10.68 -10.71 11.38
N THR A 121 -10.04 -11.58 10.61
CA THR A 121 -10.51 -11.98 9.29
C THR A 121 -11.12 -13.38 9.28
N ASP A 122 -10.65 -14.31 10.12
CA ASP A 122 -11.15 -15.70 10.21
C ASP A 122 -12.24 -15.88 11.29
N GLY A 123 -12.40 -14.91 12.20
CA GLY A 123 -13.22 -15.03 13.42
C GLY A 123 -14.72 -14.86 13.26
N GLU A 124 -15.25 -14.62 12.05
CA GLU A 124 -16.70 -14.56 11.84
C GLU A 124 -17.17 -15.67 10.90
N PRO A 125 -18.15 -16.54 11.37
CA PRO A 125 -18.82 -17.47 10.47
C PRO A 125 -19.51 -16.67 9.36
N GLU A 126 -19.48 -17.21 8.14
CA GLU A 126 -20.33 -16.79 7.03
C GLU A 126 -21.80 -16.80 7.51
N GLU A 127 -22.31 -15.67 7.99
CA GLU A 127 -23.75 -15.52 8.09
C GLU A 127 -24.29 -15.45 6.67
N ALA A 128 -24.99 -16.52 6.35
CA ALA A 128 -25.67 -16.80 5.12
C ALA A 128 -26.29 -15.53 4.51
N ALA A 129 -25.96 -15.29 3.24
CA ALA A 129 -26.84 -14.59 2.34
C ALA A 129 -28.21 -15.28 2.42
N GLY A 130 -29.10 -14.71 3.21
CA GLY A 130 -30.48 -15.16 3.29
C GLY A 130 -31.10 -15.07 1.91
N GLU A 131 -31.44 -16.21 1.39
CA GLU A 131 -32.43 -16.37 0.36
C GLU A 131 -33.70 -15.62 0.80
N GLU A 132 -34.06 -14.55 0.14
CA GLU A 132 -35.44 -14.12 0.00
C GLU A 132 -35.81 -14.32 -1.46
N ASP A 133 -36.10 -15.58 -1.74
CA ASP A 133 -36.99 -15.95 -2.85
C ASP A 133 -38.44 -15.84 -2.42
N ALA A 134 -39.23 -15.36 -3.35
CA ALA A 134 -40.62 -15.71 -3.62
C ALA A 134 -41.73 -15.05 -2.76
N GLU A 135 -42.45 -14.16 -3.31
CA GLU A 135 -43.81 -14.44 -3.89
C GLU A 135 -44.29 -13.24 -4.72
#